data_a578523e3ebbfaf566e9e611f5466d41
#
_entry.id   a578523e3ebbfaf566e9e611f5466d41
#
_cell.length_a   1.000
_cell.length_b   1.000
_cell.length_c   1.000
_cell.angle_alpha   90.00
_cell.angle_beta   90.00
_cell.angle_gamma   90.00
#
_symmetry.space_group_name_H-M   'P 1'
#
loop_
_entity.id
_entity.type
_entity.pdbx_description
1 polymer ?
#
loop_
_entity_poly.entity_id
_entity_poly.type
_entity_poly.pdbx_seq_one_letter_code
_entity_poly.pdbx_strand_id
1 'polypeptide(L)'
;MPAKKKEVRSKLEYIWLDGYKPTQNMRSKTKVIANFSGKLKDCPMWSFDGSSTRQAEGGSSDCLLKPVALYPDPVRENGYIVMTEVMNPDGSPHESNARAKIDDDDNDYWFGFEQEYFIMDSKTQLPLGFPVGGYPGPQ
;
A
#
# COMPACT_ATOMS: atom_id res chain seq x y z
N MET A 1 12.27 -40.77 -12.14
CA MET A 1 12.74 -39.54 -11.49
C MET A 1 11.50 -38.78 -11.02
N PRO A 2 11.38 -38.35 -9.76
CA PRO A 2 10.26 -37.55 -9.33
C PRO A 2 10.28 -36.21 -10.08
N ALA A 3 9.14 -35.81 -10.66
CA ALA A 3 8.97 -34.53 -11.34
C ALA A 3 9.34 -33.40 -10.35
N LYS A 4 10.29 -32.54 -10.71
CA LYS A 4 10.61 -31.34 -9.93
C LYS A 4 9.34 -30.51 -9.82
N LYS A 5 8.83 -30.34 -8.58
CA LYS A 5 7.68 -29.46 -8.30
C LYS A 5 8.04 -28.06 -8.83
N LYS A 6 7.23 -27.53 -9.74
CA LYS A 6 7.46 -26.21 -10.33
C LYS A 6 7.45 -25.17 -9.21
N GLU A 7 8.54 -24.40 -9.05
CA GLU A 7 8.61 -23.32 -8.09
C GLU A 7 7.61 -22.22 -8.47
N VAL A 8 6.70 -21.92 -7.57
CA VAL A 8 5.76 -20.80 -7.73
C VAL A 8 6.36 -19.56 -7.08
N ARG A 9 6.43 -18.47 -7.83
CA ARG A 9 6.91 -17.18 -7.34
C ARG A 9 5.76 -16.23 -7.15
N SER A 10 5.67 -15.67 -5.94
CA SER A 10 4.66 -14.67 -5.57
C SER A 10 5.29 -13.29 -5.51
N LYS A 11 4.52 -12.28 -5.94
CA LYS A 11 4.87 -10.86 -5.88
C LYS A 11 4.14 -10.25 -4.69
N LEU A 12 4.87 -9.77 -3.71
CA LEU A 12 4.33 -9.09 -2.54
C LEU A 12 4.62 -7.60 -2.68
N GLU A 13 3.60 -6.81 -2.97
CA GLU A 13 3.71 -5.36 -3.03
C GLU A 13 3.44 -4.76 -1.66
N TYR A 14 4.51 -4.29 -1.03
CA TYR A 14 4.48 -3.62 0.25
C TYR A 14 4.07 -2.18 0.05
N ILE A 15 3.00 -1.75 0.72
CA ILE A 15 2.44 -0.40 0.64
C ILE A 15 2.58 0.27 2.01
N TRP A 16 3.08 1.51 2.01
CA TRP A 16 3.17 2.35 3.21
C TRP A 16 2.86 3.81 2.90
N LEU A 17 2.65 4.61 3.94
CA LEU A 17 2.50 6.05 3.85
C LEU A 17 3.83 6.73 4.16
N ASP A 18 4.22 7.72 3.36
CA ASP A 18 5.47 8.47 3.53
C ASP A 18 5.38 9.52 4.65
N GLY A 19 6.44 10.31 4.84
CA GLY A 19 6.53 11.37 5.84
C GLY A 19 6.17 12.78 5.35
N TYR A 20 5.60 12.91 4.16
CA TYR A 20 5.25 14.23 3.61
C TYR A 20 4.08 14.85 4.37
N LYS A 21 4.10 16.17 4.49
CA LYS A 21 3.05 16.99 5.12
C LYS A 21 2.55 18.04 4.13
N PRO A 22 1.26 18.45 4.22
CA PRO A 22 0.25 18.08 5.21
C PRO A 22 -0.37 16.71 4.96
N THR A 23 -0.22 16.15 3.77
CA THR A 23 -0.81 14.85 3.37
C THR A 23 0.30 13.86 3.01
N GLN A 24 0.24 12.69 3.62
CA GLN A 24 1.11 11.57 3.29
C GLN A 24 0.74 10.98 1.93
N ASN A 25 1.76 10.58 1.15
CA ASN A 25 1.55 9.86 -0.10
C ASN A 25 1.76 8.36 0.11
N MET A 26 1.03 7.58 -0.65
CA MET A 26 1.20 6.14 -0.68
C MET A 26 2.45 5.78 -1.49
N ARG A 27 3.29 4.94 -0.92
CA ARG A 27 4.49 4.37 -1.54
C ARG A 27 4.35 2.88 -1.65
N SER A 28 5.07 2.30 -2.59
CA SER A 28 5.13 0.84 -2.70
C SER A 28 6.48 0.34 -3.20
N LYS A 29 6.76 -0.92 -2.88
CA LYS A 29 7.86 -1.70 -3.44
C LYS A 29 7.50 -3.19 -3.45
N THR A 30 7.97 -3.92 -4.45
CA THR A 30 7.59 -5.31 -4.65
C THR A 30 8.73 -6.26 -4.28
N LYS A 31 8.43 -7.26 -3.46
CA LYS A 31 9.30 -8.39 -3.13
C LYS A 31 8.80 -9.65 -3.83
N VAL A 32 9.73 -10.41 -4.41
CA VAL A 32 9.40 -11.72 -5.00
C VAL A 32 9.84 -12.82 -4.06
N ILE A 33 8.92 -13.70 -3.70
CA ILE A 33 9.14 -14.81 -2.76
C ILE A 33 8.74 -16.12 -3.43
N ALA A 34 9.62 -17.12 -3.33
CA ALA A 34 9.34 -18.47 -3.81
C ALA A 34 8.44 -19.21 -2.80
N ASN A 35 7.44 -19.93 -3.32
CA ASN A 35 6.55 -20.79 -2.54
C ASN A 35 5.92 -20.09 -1.33
N PHE A 36 5.50 -18.83 -1.51
CA PHE A 36 4.82 -18.06 -0.46
C PHE A 36 3.52 -18.74 -0.04
N SER A 37 3.27 -18.79 1.26
CA SER A 37 2.11 -19.51 1.85
C SER A 37 0.76 -18.81 1.68
N GLY A 38 0.77 -17.52 1.31
CA GLY A 38 -0.44 -16.68 1.30
C GLY A 38 -0.91 -16.25 2.69
N LYS A 39 -0.07 -16.30 3.71
CA LYS A 39 -0.42 -15.93 5.09
C LYS A 39 0.36 -14.70 5.55
N LEU A 40 -0.31 -13.78 6.24
CA LEU A 40 0.28 -12.56 6.78
C LEU A 40 1.51 -12.84 7.67
N LYS A 41 1.45 -13.85 8.51
CA LYS A 41 2.55 -14.23 9.42
C LYS A 41 3.85 -14.61 8.71
N ASP A 42 3.76 -15.00 7.44
CA ASP A 42 4.89 -15.41 6.61
C ASP A 42 5.37 -14.27 5.69
N CYS A 43 4.77 -13.08 5.80
CA CYS A 43 5.29 -11.87 5.17
C CYS A 43 6.51 -11.39 5.95
N PRO A 44 7.71 -11.33 5.33
CA PRO A 44 8.89 -10.83 6.03
C PRO A 44 8.80 -9.33 6.30
N MET A 45 9.34 -8.88 7.43
CA MET A 45 9.69 -7.47 7.58
C MET A 45 10.68 -7.07 6.49
N TRP A 46 10.58 -5.82 6.04
CA TRP A 46 11.47 -5.31 5.01
C TRP A 46 11.96 -3.92 5.37
N SER A 47 13.14 -3.53 4.91
CA SER A 47 13.68 -2.18 5.08
C SER A 47 13.54 -1.35 3.82
N PHE A 48 13.56 -0.02 3.97
CA PHE A 48 13.64 0.94 2.89
C PHE A 48 14.42 2.17 3.33
N ASP A 49 14.92 2.94 2.36
CA ASP A 49 15.58 4.21 2.61
C ASP A 49 14.54 5.32 2.86
N GLY A 50 14.40 5.69 4.13
CA GLY A 50 13.47 6.73 4.58
C GLY A 50 13.85 8.14 4.15
N SER A 51 15.08 8.39 3.69
CA SER A 51 15.51 9.73 3.24
C SER A 51 14.73 10.18 2.00
N SER A 52 14.41 9.25 1.09
CA SER A 52 13.63 9.52 -0.12
C SER A 52 12.14 9.78 0.14
N THR A 53 11.67 9.44 1.33
CA THR A 53 10.26 9.53 1.73
C THR A 53 10.01 10.51 2.89
N ARG A 54 11.01 11.33 3.26
CA ARG A 54 10.96 12.24 4.41
C ARG A 54 10.67 11.55 5.74
N GLN A 55 11.20 10.35 5.93
CA GLN A 55 11.03 9.54 7.15
C GLN A 55 12.35 9.29 7.87
N ALA A 56 13.48 9.70 7.29
CA ALA A 56 14.78 9.62 7.95
C ALA A 56 15.74 10.66 7.36
N GLU A 57 16.81 10.96 8.08
CA GLU A 57 17.92 11.78 7.61
C GLU A 57 18.99 10.91 6.95
N GLY A 58 19.74 11.50 5.97
CA GLY A 58 20.64 10.74 5.09
C GLY A 58 21.77 9.98 5.77
N GLY A 59 22.09 10.27 7.01
CA GLY A 59 23.15 9.59 7.77
C GLY A 59 22.70 8.30 8.49
N SER A 60 21.38 8.11 8.69
CA SER A 60 20.78 6.92 9.31
C SER A 60 19.38 6.75 8.72
N SER A 61 19.35 6.30 7.46
CA SER A 61 18.14 6.38 6.63
C SER A 61 17.27 5.12 6.61
N ASP A 62 17.68 4.05 7.26
CA ASP A 62 16.93 2.81 7.28
C ASP A 62 15.65 2.92 8.11
N CYS A 63 14.51 2.65 7.47
CA CYS A 63 13.23 2.41 8.13
C CYS A 63 12.76 0.99 7.84
N LEU A 64 11.88 0.46 8.70
CA LEU A 64 11.32 -0.89 8.54
C LEU A 64 9.84 -0.81 8.14
N LEU A 65 9.44 -1.78 7.32
CA LEU A 65 8.05 -2.04 6.93
C LEU A 65 7.57 -3.28 7.67
N LYS A 66 6.65 -3.10 8.62
CA LYS A 66 6.03 -4.20 9.36
C LYS A 66 4.70 -4.56 8.71
N PRO A 67 4.54 -5.78 8.17
CA PRO A 67 3.27 -6.24 7.61
C PRO A 67 2.16 -6.25 8.67
N VAL A 68 1.00 -5.67 8.33
CA VAL A 68 -0.17 -5.60 9.22
C VAL A 68 -1.44 -6.16 8.59
N ALA A 69 -1.52 -6.20 7.25
CA ALA A 69 -2.61 -6.87 6.54
C ALA A 69 -2.12 -7.40 5.19
N LEU A 70 -2.78 -8.44 4.69
CA LEU A 70 -2.46 -9.10 3.44
C LEU A 70 -3.72 -9.33 2.63
N TYR A 71 -3.70 -8.93 1.36
CA TYR A 71 -4.80 -9.12 0.42
C TYR A 71 -4.30 -9.76 -0.88
N PRO A 72 -5.09 -10.62 -1.54
CA PRO A 72 -4.81 -11.01 -2.91
C PRO A 72 -4.78 -9.78 -3.82
N ASP A 73 -3.83 -9.72 -4.74
CA ASP A 73 -3.80 -8.68 -5.76
C ASP A 73 -4.88 -8.97 -6.82
N PRO A 74 -5.84 -8.08 -7.04
CA PRO A 74 -6.93 -8.33 -7.99
C PRO A 74 -6.47 -8.29 -9.46
N VAL A 75 -5.27 -7.78 -9.75
CA VAL A 75 -4.78 -7.54 -11.12
C VAL A 75 -3.66 -8.50 -11.50
N ARG A 76 -2.79 -8.89 -10.55
CA ARG A 76 -1.59 -9.67 -10.84
C ARG A 76 -1.73 -11.11 -10.34
N GLU A 77 -1.56 -12.06 -11.24
CA GLU A 77 -1.50 -13.48 -10.88
C GLU A 77 -0.34 -13.75 -9.89
N ASN A 78 -0.62 -14.54 -8.86
CA ASN A 78 0.30 -14.81 -7.73
C ASN A 78 0.80 -13.52 -7.05
N GLY A 79 0.01 -12.45 -7.13
CA GLY A 79 0.26 -11.17 -6.48
C GLY A 79 -0.44 -11.04 -5.14
N TYR A 80 0.17 -10.27 -4.25
CA TYR A 80 -0.39 -9.90 -2.95
C TYR A 80 -0.09 -8.44 -2.66
N ILE A 81 -1.05 -7.75 -2.05
CA ILE A 81 -0.90 -6.42 -1.49
C ILE A 81 -0.65 -6.58 0.00
N VAL A 82 0.48 -6.09 0.47
CA VAL A 82 0.90 -6.14 1.88
C VAL A 82 0.81 -4.74 2.45
N MET A 83 -0.23 -4.49 3.25
CA MET A 83 -0.30 -3.24 4.01
C MET A 83 0.74 -3.27 5.12
N THR A 84 1.47 -2.19 5.26
CA THR A 84 2.54 -2.09 6.26
C THR A 84 2.43 -0.81 7.08
N GLU A 85 3.01 -0.84 8.26
CA GLU A 85 3.29 0.32 9.08
C GLU A 85 4.81 0.56 9.15
N VAL A 86 5.18 1.83 9.25
CA VAL A 86 6.60 2.22 9.29
C VAL A 86 7.11 2.18 10.71
N MET A 87 8.26 1.51 10.89
CA MET A 87 8.96 1.38 12.17
C MET A 87 10.37 1.96 12.07
N ASN A 88 10.91 2.41 13.19
CA ASN A 88 12.31 2.73 13.34
C ASN A 88 13.17 1.45 13.29
N PRO A 89 14.50 1.57 13.08
CA PRO A 89 15.40 0.41 13.07
C PRO A 89 15.39 -0.41 14.37
N ASP A 90 15.07 0.21 15.50
CA ASP A 90 14.94 -0.43 16.81
C ASP A 90 13.61 -1.16 17.01
N GLY A 91 12.70 -1.10 16.01
CA GLY A 91 11.39 -1.72 16.06
C GLY A 91 10.31 -0.89 16.77
N SER A 92 10.61 0.31 17.24
CA SER A 92 9.58 1.25 17.73
C SER A 92 8.80 1.86 16.55
N PRO A 93 7.52 2.28 16.77
CA PRO A 93 6.77 2.98 15.72
C PRO A 93 7.48 4.27 15.29
N HIS A 94 7.58 4.49 13.98
CA HIS A 94 8.10 5.73 13.44
C HIS A 94 7.12 6.89 13.71
N GLU A 95 7.61 8.13 13.85
CA GLU A 95 6.76 9.30 14.13
C GLU A 95 5.64 9.54 13.09
N SER A 96 5.89 9.18 11.83
CA SER A 96 4.92 9.26 10.72
C SER A 96 3.91 8.12 10.72
N ASN A 97 4.05 7.12 11.61
CA ASN A 97 3.18 5.97 11.68
C ASN A 97 1.87 6.31 12.41
N ALA A 98 0.89 6.82 11.67
CA ALA A 98 -0.42 7.17 12.22
C ALA A 98 -1.18 5.93 12.71
N ARG A 99 -0.98 4.76 12.08
CA ARG A 99 -1.66 3.52 12.45
C ARG A 99 -1.33 3.10 13.90
N ALA A 100 -0.09 3.22 14.32
CA ALA A 100 0.33 2.88 15.66
C ALA A 100 -0.27 3.77 16.76
N LYS A 101 -0.90 4.89 16.38
CA LYS A 101 -1.57 5.82 17.29
C LYS A 101 -3.08 5.56 17.41
N ILE A 102 -3.59 4.64 16.62
CA ILE A 102 -5.00 4.24 16.67
C ILE A 102 -5.13 3.27 17.85
N ASP A 103 -5.92 3.67 18.82
CA ASP A 103 -6.33 2.81 19.92
C ASP A 103 -7.49 1.95 19.42
N ASP A 104 -7.34 0.63 19.46
CA ASP A 104 -8.37 -0.33 19.05
C ASP A 104 -9.24 -0.61 20.29
N ASP A 105 -10.04 0.37 20.66
CA ASP A 105 -10.80 0.41 21.90
C ASP A 105 -12.24 -0.10 21.78
N ASP A 106 -12.52 -1.07 20.94
CA ASP A 106 -13.83 -1.75 20.77
C ASP A 106 -15.06 -0.79 20.68
N ASN A 107 -14.85 0.42 20.18
CA ASN A 107 -15.90 1.45 20.14
C ASN A 107 -16.97 1.25 19.06
N ASP A 108 -17.07 0.07 18.44
CA ASP A 108 -18.09 -0.28 17.44
C ASP A 108 -18.34 0.80 16.35
N TYR A 109 -17.32 1.55 15.96
CA TYR A 109 -17.44 2.55 14.90
C TYR A 109 -17.67 1.88 13.54
N TRP A 110 -18.65 2.37 12.83
CA TRP A 110 -18.94 1.95 11.45
C TRP A 110 -18.30 2.94 10.49
N PHE A 111 -17.51 2.45 9.54
CA PHE A 111 -16.88 3.25 8.51
C PHE A 111 -17.39 2.78 7.14
N GLY A 112 -17.73 3.73 6.29
CA GLY A 112 -18.04 3.51 4.89
C GLY A 112 -17.17 4.41 4.02
N PHE A 113 -16.77 3.91 2.86
CA PHE A 113 -16.02 4.68 1.87
C PHE A 113 -16.79 4.66 0.57
N GLU A 114 -16.99 5.83 -0.03
CA GLU A 114 -17.56 5.99 -1.37
C GLU A 114 -16.43 6.32 -2.33
N GLN A 115 -16.31 5.53 -3.40
CA GLN A 115 -15.32 5.77 -4.44
C GLN A 115 -15.98 6.55 -5.56
N GLU A 116 -15.71 7.85 -5.65
CA GLU A 116 -16.23 8.73 -6.69
C GLU A 116 -15.16 9.07 -7.72
N TYR A 117 -15.50 9.00 -9.01
CA TYR A 117 -14.59 9.35 -10.09
C TYR A 117 -15.33 9.69 -11.37
N PHE A 118 -14.70 10.47 -12.23
CA PHE A 118 -15.13 10.69 -13.60
C PHE A 118 -14.28 9.87 -14.56
N ILE A 119 -14.93 9.23 -15.54
CA ILE A 119 -14.23 8.64 -16.67
C ILE A 119 -13.95 9.78 -17.67
N MET A 120 -12.67 9.99 -17.94
CA MET A 120 -12.21 11.08 -18.82
C MET A 120 -11.88 10.56 -20.21
N ASP A 121 -12.22 11.29 -21.26
CA ASP A 121 -11.70 11.05 -22.59
C ASP A 121 -10.21 11.42 -22.63
N SER A 122 -9.36 10.50 -23.08
CA SER A 122 -7.91 10.68 -23.04
C SER A 122 -7.37 11.73 -24.01
N LYS A 123 -8.14 12.07 -25.05
CA LYS A 123 -7.75 13.06 -26.10
C LYS A 123 -8.23 14.47 -25.75
N THR A 124 -9.48 14.57 -25.36
CA THR A 124 -10.10 15.88 -25.07
C THR A 124 -9.93 16.33 -23.63
N GLN A 125 -9.59 15.41 -22.72
CA GLN A 125 -9.52 15.65 -21.26
C GLN A 125 -10.83 16.16 -20.68
N LEU A 126 -11.95 15.82 -21.31
CA LEU A 126 -13.29 16.13 -20.83
C LEU A 126 -13.96 14.88 -20.25
N PRO A 127 -14.84 15.02 -19.24
CA PRO A 127 -15.61 13.91 -18.72
C PRO A 127 -16.47 13.26 -19.82
N LEU A 128 -16.44 11.94 -19.92
CA LEU A 128 -17.31 11.18 -20.80
C LEU A 128 -18.79 11.28 -20.31
N GLY A 129 -19.72 11.36 -21.26
CA GLY A 129 -21.13 11.42 -20.97
C GLY A 129 -21.67 12.82 -20.65
N PHE A 130 -20.81 13.82 -20.53
CA PHE A 130 -21.23 15.20 -20.38
C PHE A 130 -21.36 15.91 -21.74
N PRO A 131 -22.34 16.82 -21.93
CA PRO A 131 -22.47 17.60 -23.14
C PRO A 131 -21.25 18.50 -23.35
N VAL A 132 -20.76 18.61 -24.59
CA VAL A 132 -19.67 19.53 -24.91
C VAL A 132 -20.16 20.96 -24.73
N GLY A 133 -19.47 21.72 -23.85
CA GLY A 133 -19.84 23.12 -23.56
C GLY A 133 -21.08 23.29 -22.66
N GLY A 134 -21.59 22.21 -22.10
CA GLY A 134 -22.74 22.24 -21.18
C GLY A 134 -22.37 21.84 -19.75
N TYR A 135 -23.30 22.07 -18.84
CA TYR A 135 -23.21 21.56 -17.48
C TYR A 135 -23.58 20.08 -17.43
N PRO A 136 -22.94 19.27 -16.57
CA PRO A 136 -23.48 17.96 -16.25
C PRO A 136 -24.89 18.12 -15.69
N GLY A 137 -25.82 17.29 -16.17
CA GLY A 137 -27.14 17.21 -15.60
C GLY A 137 -27.11 16.73 -14.16
N PRO A 138 -28.21 16.84 -13.41
CA PRO A 138 -28.29 16.22 -12.09
C PRO A 138 -28.11 14.71 -12.22
N GLN A 139 -27.44 14.13 -11.25
CA GLN A 139 -27.26 12.68 -11.14
C GLN A 139 -28.60 11.98 -10.91
#